data_c07f7e8df5bc5fcb3e7fa5863183a7e9
#
_entry.id   c07f7e8df5bc5fcb3e7fa5863183a7e9
#
_cell.length_a   1.000
_cell.length_b   1.000
_cell.length_c   1.000
_cell.angle_alpha   90.00
_cell.angle_beta   90.00
_cell.angle_gamma   90.00
#
_symmetry.space_group_name_H-M   'P 1'
#
loop_
_entity.id
_entity.type
_entity.pdbx_description
1 polymer ?
#
loop_
_entity_poly.entity_id
_entity_poly.type
_entity_poly.pdbx_seq_one_letter_code
_entity_poly.pdbx_strand_id
1 'polypeptide(L)'
;MERYDVIVVGAGLAGLVAATEAVERGFSVCLVDQEGEQNLGGQAFWSLGGLFFVDSPEQRRMRVRDNLELARQDWFGSAGFDRLEDHWPRRWAEAYLNFAAGEKRQWLHRLGMRWFPVVGWAERGGALAHGHGNSVPRFHVTWGTGPGVVAPFVEKAKTMTASGRLTFRFRHRVDHLDITDGRVTGISGVVLARDPVLRGQPSSREEQGDFVLSASAVIVSSGGIGGNQELVRRNWPLERLGKPPATMVCGVPAHVDGRMIAITEAAGGTVINRDRMWHYTEGVKNHDPIWPDHGIRILPGPSSFWCDADGNRLAAPTMPGFDTLGTLKMLGERGSGHSWFILTKAIIKKEFALSGSEQNPDLTGKDVRLLLKRLGKEPPGPVQAFMERGEDFAVRDTLEELVAAMNTMNGDNRLNIDHIRYQIEARDREIENGFSKDAQVTTIHGARRYLGDRLMRTAKPHRLLDPTKGPLIAVRLHVLTRKTLGGLHTDLEARVLDAAGNPVPGLYAAGEVAGFGGGGMHGYNALEGTFLGGCLFSGRVAGRSVLA
;
A
#
# COMPACT_ATOMS: atom_id res chain seq x y z
N MET A 1 34.00 -12.16 -17.21
CA MET A 1 32.92 -12.03 -16.21
C MET A 1 32.91 -10.57 -15.76
N GLU A 2 31.76 -9.89 -15.90
CA GLU A 2 31.64 -8.49 -15.44
C GLU A 2 31.63 -8.46 -13.91
N ARG A 3 32.36 -7.52 -13.32
CA ARG A 3 32.47 -7.39 -11.86
C ARG A 3 32.13 -5.99 -11.41
N TYR A 4 31.36 -5.90 -10.33
CA TYR A 4 30.94 -4.67 -9.67
C TYR A 4 31.29 -4.73 -8.17
N ASP A 5 31.29 -3.60 -7.48
CA ASP A 5 31.39 -3.61 -6.03
C ASP A 5 30.05 -4.08 -5.42
N VAL A 6 28.91 -3.58 -5.96
CA VAL A 6 27.57 -3.90 -5.48
C VAL A 6 26.65 -4.25 -6.64
N ILE A 7 25.89 -5.32 -6.51
CA ILE A 7 24.73 -5.62 -7.36
C ILE A 7 23.46 -5.36 -6.55
N VAL A 8 22.50 -4.64 -7.15
CA VAL A 8 21.14 -4.42 -6.59
C VAL A 8 20.14 -5.17 -7.44
N VAL A 9 19.38 -6.09 -6.86
CA VAL A 9 18.35 -6.88 -7.56
C VAL A 9 16.97 -6.29 -7.31
N GLY A 10 16.39 -5.71 -8.35
CA GLY A 10 15.09 -5.03 -8.34
C GLY A 10 15.23 -3.50 -8.44
N ALA A 11 14.72 -2.93 -9.53
CA ALA A 11 14.73 -1.49 -9.82
C ALA A 11 13.49 -0.75 -9.28
N GLY A 12 12.89 -1.27 -8.20
CA GLY A 12 11.86 -0.61 -7.43
C GLY A 12 12.41 0.56 -6.62
N LEU A 13 11.54 1.25 -5.86
CA LEU A 13 11.94 2.44 -5.08
C LEU A 13 13.09 2.15 -4.12
N ALA A 14 13.05 1.05 -3.37
CA ALA A 14 14.12 0.68 -2.43
C ALA A 14 15.45 0.43 -3.15
N GLY A 15 15.42 -0.28 -4.28
CA GLY A 15 16.62 -0.57 -5.09
C GLY A 15 17.24 0.68 -5.70
N LEU A 16 16.43 1.59 -6.24
CA LEU A 16 16.90 2.87 -6.76
C LEU A 16 17.58 3.72 -5.66
N VAL A 17 16.99 3.76 -4.46
CA VAL A 17 17.59 4.46 -3.32
C VAL A 17 18.89 3.79 -2.90
N ALA A 18 18.90 2.45 -2.73
CA ALA A 18 20.09 1.70 -2.33
C ALA A 18 21.23 1.88 -3.33
N ALA A 19 20.94 1.75 -4.63
CA ALA A 19 21.93 1.92 -5.69
C ALA A 19 22.54 3.32 -5.69
N THR A 20 21.69 4.37 -5.59
CA THR A 20 22.19 5.76 -5.59
C THR A 20 22.99 6.10 -4.34
N GLU A 21 22.61 5.63 -3.16
CA GLU A 21 23.39 5.83 -1.92
C GLU A 21 24.73 5.07 -1.97
N ALA A 22 24.78 3.84 -2.55
CA ALA A 22 26.01 3.10 -2.73
C ALA A 22 26.97 3.80 -3.71
N VAL A 23 26.46 4.32 -4.83
CA VAL A 23 27.27 5.11 -5.78
C VAL A 23 27.81 6.39 -5.13
N GLU A 24 27.06 7.06 -4.28
CA GLU A 24 27.55 8.27 -3.55
C GLU A 24 28.70 7.96 -2.58
N ARG A 25 28.80 6.70 -2.13
CA ARG A 25 29.95 6.21 -1.35
C ARG A 25 31.16 5.82 -2.21
N GLY A 26 31.04 5.91 -3.53
CA GLY A 26 32.15 5.65 -4.46
C GLY A 26 32.15 4.26 -5.09
N PHE A 27 31.17 3.41 -4.80
CA PHE A 27 31.08 2.05 -5.34
C PHE A 27 30.58 2.04 -6.80
N SER A 28 31.08 1.08 -7.58
CA SER A 28 30.52 0.69 -8.87
C SER A 28 29.31 -0.20 -8.64
N VAL A 29 28.15 0.17 -9.22
CA VAL A 29 26.87 -0.49 -8.95
C VAL A 29 26.24 -1.02 -10.23
N CYS A 30 25.78 -2.28 -10.22
CA CYS A 30 24.89 -2.84 -11.23
C CYS A 30 23.48 -3.00 -10.66
N LEU A 31 22.49 -2.37 -11.27
CA LEU A 31 21.08 -2.52 -10.91
C LEU A 31 20.39 -3.41 -11.94
N VAL A 32 19.90 -4.57 -11.49
CA VAL A 32 19.34 -5.65 -12.31
C VAL A 32 17.83 -5.73 -12.09
N ASP A 33 17.04 -5.84 -13.17
CA ASP A 33 15.60 -6.05 -13.08
C ASP A 33 15.11 -7.00 -14.19
N GLN A 34 14.15 -7.88 -13.84
CA GLN A 34 13.52 -8.76 -14.82
C GLN A 34 12.58 -8.02 -15.77
N GLU A 35 12.11 -6.85 -15.40
CA GLU A 35 11.26 -6.00 -16.23
C GLU A 35 12.10 -5.03 -17.09
N GLY A 36 11.44 -4.38 -18.06
CA GLY A 36 12.07 -3.36 -18.87
C GLY A 36 12.16 -2.00 -18.17
N GLU A 37 12.90 -1.06 -18.78
CA GLU A 37 13.11 0.30 -18.27
C GLU A 37 11.81 1.04 -17.93
N GLN A 38 10.72 0.76 -18.68
CA GLN A 38 9.41 1.36 -18.43
C GLN A 38 8.87 1.07 -17.03
N ASN A 39 9.35 0.01 -16.34
CA ASN A 39 8.92 -0.37 -15.00
C ASN A 39 9.81 0.21 -13.87
N LEU A 40 10.78 1.10 -14.17
CA LEU A 40 11.58 1.78 -13.15
C LEU A 40 10.72 2.41 -12.04
N GLY A 41 11.10 2.13 -10.79
CA GLY A 41 10.34 2.52 -9.60
C GLY A 41 9.37 1.44 -9.11
N GLY A 42 9.15 0.37 -9.89
CA GLY A 42 8.34 -0.79 -9.53
C GLY A 42 6.92 -0.42 -9.10
N GLN A 43 6.37 -1.15 -8.14
CA GLN A 43 5.02 -0.91 -7.64
C GLN A 43 4.81 0.45 -6.95
N ALA A 44 5.88 1.14 -6.53
CA ALA A 44 5.78 2.46 -5.91
C ALA A 44 5.22 3.52 -6.89
N PHE A 45 5.43 3.34 -8.19
CA PHE A 45 4.87 4.19 -9.24
C PHE A 45 3.33 4.24 -9.18
N TRP A 46 2.68 3.12 -8.91
CA TRP A 46 1.22 2.96 -8.88
C TRP A 46 0.57 3.45 -7.57
N SER A 47 1.33 4.04 -6.65
CA SER A 47 0.80 4.50 -5.37
C SER A 47 0.17 5.90 -5.47
N LEU A 48 -0.74 6.21 -4.53
CA LEU A 48 -1.23 7.57 -4.30
C LEU A 48 -0.11 8.52 -3.82
N GLY A 49 1.07 8.00 -3.47
CA GLY A 49 2.22 8.79 -3.04
C GLY A 49 2.14 9.30 -1.60
N GLY A 50 1.41 8.61 -0.73
CA GLY A 50 1.30 8.99 0.68
C GLY A 50 2.58 8.71 1.47
N LEU A 51 3.04 9.70 2.23
CA LEU A 51 4.20 9.60 3.12
C LEU A 51 3.82 9.95 4.55
N PHE A 52 4.32 9.15 5.49
CA PHE A 52 4.18 9.36 6.92
C PHE A 52 5.28 10.31 7.42
N PHE A 53 4.89 11.46 7.96
CA PHE A 53 5.78 12.38 8.67
C PHE A 53 5.21 12.68 10.05
N VAL A 54 6.11 12.98 10.98
CA VAL A 54 5.79 13.36 12.35
C VAL A 54 6.15 14.81 12.57
N ASP A 55 5.24 15.59 13.16
CA ASP A 55 5.41 17.01 13.48
C ASP A 55 5.87 17.86 12.27
N SER A 56 5.26 17.62 11.11
CA SER A 56 5.60 18.32 9.88
C SER A 56 5.10 19.79 9.87
N PRO A 57 5.71 20.67 9.06
CA PRO A 57 5.17 22.01 8.85
C PRO A 57 3.73 22.02 8.32
N GLU A 58 3.33 21.00 7.54
CA GLU A 58 1.97 20.81 7.03
C GLU A 58 1.00 20.52 8.18
N GLN A 59 1.36 19.61 9.10
CA GLN A 59 0.58 19.32 10.30
C GLN A 59 0.42 20.58 11.18
N ARG A 60 1.50 21.30 11.45
CA ARG A 60 1.46 22.52 12.27
C ARG A 60 0.53 23.59 11.67
N ARG A 61 0.57 23.82 10.34
CA ARG A 61 -0.36 24.73 9.64
C ARG A 61 -1.82 24.31 9.77
N MET A 62 -2.08 22.99 9.81
CA MET A 62 -3.41 22.42 10.02
C MET A 62 -3.80 22.33 11.51
N ARG A 63 -2.98 22.87 12.42
CA ARG A 63 -3.15 22.82 13.88
C ARG A 63 -3.17 21.40 14.44
N VAL A 64 -2.52 20.46 13.76
CA VAL A 64 -2.30 19.11 14.24
C VAL A 64 -1.08 19.13 15.15
N ARG A 65 -1.26 18.73 16.42
CA ARG A 65 -0.18 18.56 17.39
C ARG A 65 0.32 17.12 17.32
N ASP A 66 1.58 16.97 16.94
CA ASP A 66 2.22 15.67 16.80
C ASP A 66 3.63 15.71 17.40
N ASN A 67 4.18 14.57 17.78
CA ASN A 67 5.56 14.42 18.23
C ASN A 67 6.01 12.96 18.11
N LEU A 68 7.31 12.72 18.28
CA LEU A 68 7.89 11.38 18.17
C LEU A 68 7.30 10.39 19.17
N GLU A 69 7.08 10.82 20.41
CA GLU A 69 6.55 9.92 21.45
C GLU A 69 5.11 9.48 21.14
N LEU A 70 4.25 10.38 20.70
CA LEU A 70 2.90 10.04 20.27
C LEU A 70 2.91 9.10 19.05
N ALA A 71 3.79 9.34 18.08
CA ALA A 71 3.94 8.47 16.93
C ALA A 71 4.45 7.08 17.31
N ARG A 72 5.35 7.00 18.31
CA ARG A 72 5.85 5.75 18.88
C ARG A 72 4.75 4.96 19.57
N GLN A 73 3.95 5.60 20.40
CA GLN A 73 2.79 4.98 21.07
C GLN A 73 1.79 4.44 20.04
N ASP A 74 1.46 5.22 19.02
CA ASP A 74 0.57 4.80 17.94
C ASP A 74 1.11 3.59 17.18
N TRP A 75 2.41 3.59 16.83
CA TRP A 75 3.02 2.47 16.10
C TRP A 75 3.06 1.20 16.92
N PHE A 76 3.65 1.24 18.10
CA PHE A 76 3.81 0.06 18.95
C PHE A 76 2.47 -0.43 19.52
N GLY A 77 1.52 0.47 19.76
CA GLY A 77 0.16 0.11 20.15
C GLY A 77 -0.65 -0.53 19.02
N SER A 78 -0.28 -0.30 17.74
CA SER A 78 -0.99 -0.83 16.58
C SER A 78 -0.33 -2.07 15.97
N ALA A 79 0.99 -2.16 15.96
CA ALA A 79 1.74 -3.20 15.26
C ALA A 79 1.42 -4.63 15.74
N GLY A 80 1.14 -4.82 17.03
CA GLY A 80 0.80 -6.13 17.60
C GLY A 80 1.96 -7.13 17.53
N PHE A 81 3.19 -6.67 17.80
CA PHE A 81 4.36 -7.54 17.88
C PHE A 81 4.20 -8.56 19.01
N ASP A 82 4.10 -9.83 18.68
CA ASP A 82 3.78 -10.93 19.62
C ASP A 82 4.74 -12.12 19.54
N ARG A 83 5.80 -12.03 18.69
CA ARG A 83 6.75 -13.11 18.45
C ARG A 83 8.15 -12.76 18.95
N LEU A 84 8.92 -13.77 19.34
CA LEU A 84 10.33 -13.59 19.72
C LEU A 84 11.17 -13.07 18.53
N GLU A 85 10.85 -13.51 17.33
CA GLU A 85 11.46 -13.06 16.07
C GLU A 85 11.21 -11.58 15.76
N ASP A 86 10.26 -10.92 16.44
CA ASP A 86 10.00 -9.48 16.30
C ASP A 86 11.09 -8.57 16.91
N HIS A 87 12.23 -9.12 17.37
CA HIS A 87 13.34 -8.31 17.89
C HIS A 87 13.81 -7.25 16.89
N TRP A 88 14.21 -7.67 15.68
CA TRP A 88 14.66 -6.74 14.65
C TRP A 88 13.51 -5.90 14.04
N PRO A 89 12.31 -6.45 13.75
CA PRO A 89 11.14 -5.66 13.41
C PRO A 89 10.88 -4.47 14.32
N ARG A 90 10.94 -4.65 15.65
CA ARG A 90 10.77 -3.57 16.64
C ARG A 90 11.87 -2.51 16.53
N ARG A 91 13.13 -2.92 16.38
CA ARG A 91 14.26 -1.99 16.24
C ARG A 91 14.18 -1.18 14.95
N TRP A 92 13.77 -1.81 13.85
CA TRP A 92 13.53 -1.11 12.59
C TRP A 92 12.38 -0.11 12.67
N ALA A 93 11.30 -0.46 13.37
CA ALA A 93 10.18 0.46 13.63
C ALA A 93 10.65 1.71 14.39
N GLU A 94 11.44 1.54 15.46
CA GLU A 94 12.02 2.64 16.23
C GLU A 94 12.95 3.51 15.37
N ALA A 95 13.85 2.90 14.61
CA ALA A 95 14.76 3.61 13.71
C ALA A 95 13.99 4.39 12.62
N TYR A 96 12.93 3.78 12.06
CA TYR A 96 12.07 4.46 11.10
C TYR A 96 11.32 5.66 11.69
N LEU A 97 10.80 5.56 12.91
CA LEU A 97 10.12 6.66 13.59
C LEU A 97 11.07 7.85 13.81
N ASN A 98 12.31 7.57 14.24
CA ASN A 98 13.35 8.61 14.36
C ASN A 98 13.65 9.28 13.01
N PHE A 99 13.74 8.50 11.93
CA PHE A 99 13.91 9.03 10.58
C PHE A 99 12.70 9.87 10.14
N ALA A 100 11.47 9.42 10.42
CA ALA A 100 10.23 10.09 10.01
C ALA A 100 9.99 11.41 10.76
N ALA A 101 10.40 11.49 12.03
CA ALA A 101 10.33 12.71 12.84
C ALA A 101 11.54 13.64 12.59
N GLY A 102 12.65 13.08 12.12
CA GLY A 102 13.91 13.79 11.91
C GLY A 102 14.13 14.24 10.45
N GLU A 103 15.12 13.65 9.82
CA GLU A 103 15.68 14.15 8.54
C GLU A 103 14.82 13.83 7.29
N LYS A 104 13.91 12.86 7.36
CA LYS A 104 13.20 12.32 6.19
C LYS A 104 12.57 13.40 5.32
N ARG A 105 11.74 14.26 5.93
CA ARG A 105 11.03 15.30 5.18
C ARG A 105 12.01 16.30 4.53
N GLN A 106 13.03 16.72 5.26
CA GLN A 106 14.02 17.67 4.75
C GLN A 106 14.87 17.05 3.62
N TRP A 107 15.27 15.78 3.77
CA TRP A 107 16.00 15.04 2.74
C TRP A 107 15.18 14.96 1.44
N LEU A 108 13.92 14.52 1.51
CA LEU A 108 13.05 14.41 0.33
C LEU A 108 12.74 15.79 -0.27
N HIS A 109 12.60 16.83 0.56
CA HIS A 109 12.38 18.20 0.08
C HIS A 109 13.57 18.72 -0.73
N ARG A 110 14.82 18.42 -0.31
CA ARG A 110 16.04 18.75 -1.07
C ARG A 110 16.10 18.04 -2.41
N LEU A 111 15.53 16.84 -2.52
CA LEU A 111 15.38 16.11 -3.79
C LEU A 111 14.23 16.64 -4.68
N GLY A 112 13.62 17.77 -4.31
CA GLY A 112 12.56 18.40 -5.10
C GLY A 112 11.14 17.95 -4.78
N MET A 113 10.93 17.01 -3.86
CA MET A 113 9.58 16.57 -3.49
C MET A 113 8.78 17.67 -2.80
N ARG A 114 7.50 17.72 -3.07
CA ARG A 114 6.51 18.60 -2.43
C ARG A 114 5.27 17.81 -2.06
N TRP A 115 4.52 18.29 -1.07
CA TRP A 115 3.34 17.61 -0.56
C TRP A 115 2.12 18.50 -0.69
N PHE A 116 0.97 17.85 -0.83
CA PHE A 116 -0.30 18.54 -0.78
C PHE A 116 -0.49 19.19 0.60
N PRO A 117 -1.05 20.41 0.67
CA PRO A 117 -1.06 21.18 1.92
C PRO A 117 -1.97 20.63 3.00
N VAL A 118 -2.90 19.72 2.66
CA VAL A 118 -3.82 19.08 3.61
C VAL A 118 -3.27 17.72 4.01
N VAL A 119 -2.99 17.56 5.30
CA VAL A 119 -2.60 16.26 5.88
C VAL A 119 -3.86 15.46 6.17
N GLY A 120 -3.90 14.20 5.74
CA GLY A 120 -5.07 13.35 5.84
C GLY A 120 -4.87 12.11 6.71
N TRP A 121 -5.94 11.34 6.73
CA TRP A 121 -5.99 9.96 7.16
C TRP A 121 -6.12 9.09 5.92
N ALA A 122 -5.38 8.01 5.82
CA ALA A 122 -5.71 6.93 4.90
C ALA A 122 -6.56 5.88 5.64
N GLU A 123 -6.21 5.67 6.91
CA GLU A 123 -6.92 4.81 7.85
C GLU A 123 -6.67 5.31 9.28
N ARG A 124 -7.65 5.18 10.16
CA ARG A 124 -7.52 5.65 11.54
C ARG A 124 -7.00 4.57 12.49
N GLY A 125 -7.19 3.30 12.13
CA GLY A 125 -6.76 2.17 12.94
C GLY A 125 -7.87 1.64 13.85
N GLY A 126 -7.58 0.61 14.62
CA GLY A 126 -8.66 -0.03 15.26
C GLY A 126 -8.45 -1.14 16.28
N ALA A 127 -9.42 -2.05 16.29
CA ALA A 127 -9.74 -2.92 17.40
C ALA A 127 -8.87 -4.18 17.52
N LEU A 128 -8.21 -4.64 16.46
CA LEU A 128 -7.41 -5.88 16.53
C LEU A 128 -5.98 -5.69 17.00
N ALA A 129 -5.45 -4.49 16.90
CA ALA A 129 -4.19 -4.12 17.54
C ALA A 129 -4.43 -3.66 18.96
N HIS A 130 -3.39 -3.65 19.80
CA HIS A 130 -3.49 -3.16 21.17
C HIS A 130 -3.63 -1.65 21.29
N GLY A 131 -3.57 -0.93 20.18
CA GLY A 131 -3.73 0.51 20.07
C GLY A 131 -4.79 0.89 19.05
N HIS A 132 -5.01 2.17 18.90
CA HIS A 132 -6.08 2.78 18.10
C HIS A 132 -5.58 3.32 16.75
N GLY A 133 -4.39 2.94 16.30
CA GLY A 133 -3.77 3.45 15.07
C GLY A 133 -3.22 4.86 15.22
N ASN A 134 -3.30 5.66 14.17
CA ASN A 134 -2.86 7.05 14.23
C ASN A 134 -3.79 7.90 15.11
N SER A 135 -3.25 8.50 16.17
CA SER A 135 -3.96 9.47 17.02
C SER A 135 -4.22 10.79 16.31
N VAL A 136 -3.39 11.11 15.32
CA VAL A 136 -3.45 12.35 14.54
C VAL A 136 -3.21 12.07 13.05
N PRO A 137 -3.67 12.95 12.14
CA PRO A 137 -3.40 12.80 10.71
C PRO A 137 -1.90 12.88 10.42
N ARG A 138 -1.34 11.87 9.73
CA ARG A 138 0.08 11.79 9.33
C ARG A 138 0.29 11.47 7.85
N PHE A 139 -0.78 11.31 7.10
CA PHE A 139 -0.72 10.92 5.70
C PHE A 139 -0.57 12.16 4.79
N HIS A 140 0.63 12.34 4.25
CA HIS A 140 0.98 13.45 3.37
C HIS A 140 1.03 12.96 1.92
N VAL A 141 0.11 13.40 1.09
CA VAL A 141 0.10 13.04 -0.33
C VAL A 141 1.18 13.83 -1.07
N THR A 142 2.09 13.12 -1.75
CA THR A 142 3.13 13.72 -2.57
C THR A 142 2.53 14.35 -3.83
N TRP A 143 2.92 15.57 -4.15
CA TRP A 143 2.56 16.24 -5.38
C TRP A 143 3.23 15.53 -6.57
N GLY A 144 2.43 14.91 -7.42
CA GLY A 144 2.87 13.96 -8.44
C GLY A 144 2.67 12.50 -8.07
N THR A 145 2.05 12.21 -6.90
CA THR A 145 1.70 10.86 -6.40
C THR A 145 2.90 9.89 -6.40
N GLY A 146 2.73 8.61 -6.73
CA GLY A 146 3.80 7.62 -6.84
C GLY A 146 4.92 8.01 -7.82
N PRO A 147 4.60 8.44 -9.06
CA PRO A 147 5.59 9.03 -9.96
C PRO A 147 6.41 10.14 -9.33
N GLY A 148 5.77 11.04 -8.56
CA GLY A 148 6.47 12.14 -7.88
C GLY A 148 7.42 11.69 -6.77
N VAL A 149 7.18 10.51 -6.16
CA VAL A 149 8.10 9.89 -5.19
C VAL A 149 9.27 9.22 -5.89
N VAL A 150 9.01 8.54 -7.01
CA VAL A 150 10.01 7.75 -7.74
C VAL A 150 10.95 8.61 -8.58
N ALA A 151 10.42 9.64 -9.23
CA ALA A 151 11.13 10.44 -10.23
C ALA A 151 12.50 10.96 -9.77
N PRO A 152 12.68 11.56 -8.56
CA PRO A 152 13.97 12.07 -8.14
C PRO A 152 15.08 11.00 -8.09
N PHE A 153 14.72 9.75 -7.75
CA PHE A 153 15.68 8.65 -7.67
C PHE A 153 15.97 8.07 -9.06
N VAL A 154 15.00 8.03 -9.95
CA VAL A 154 15.21 7.64 -11.35
C VAL A 154 16.14 8.63 -12.05
N GLU A 155 15.90 9.95 -11.91
CA GLU A 155 16.76 10.99 -12.50
C GLU A 155 18.17 10.91 -11.95
N LYS A 156 18.32 10.73 -10.62
CA LYS A 156 19.62 10.57 -9.97
C LYS A 156 20.36 9.34 -10.52
N ALA A 157 19.66 8.19 -10.62
CA ALA A 157 20.26 6.95 -11.16
C ALA A 157 20.67 7.11 -12.63
N LYS A 158 19.85 7.76 -13.46
CA LYS A 158 20.20 8.07 -14.87
C LYS A 158 21.44 8.98 -14.98
N THR A 159 21.56 9.99 -14.12
CA THR A 159 22.76 10.84 -14.06
C THR A 159 24.01 10.02 -13.70
N MET A 160 23.90 9.09 -12.75
CA MET A 160 24.98 8.21 -12.35
C MET A 160 25.36 7.20 -13.44
N THR A 161 24.38 6.76 -14.24
CA THR A 161 24.63 5.92 -15.43
C THR A 161 25.43 6.68 -16.49
N ALA A 162 25.06 7.93 -16.75
CA ALA A 162 25.78 8.79 -17.69
C ALA A 162 27.26 9.04 -17.26
N SER A 163 27.56 8.97 -15.96
CA SER A 163 28.93 9.05 -15.42
C SER A 163 29.66 7.72 -15.34
N GLY A 164 29.04 6.63 -15.79
CA GLY A 164 29.62 5.28 -15.79
C GLY A 164 29.72 4.58 -14.43
N ARG A 165 29.15 5.17 -13.36
CA ARG A 165 29.21 4.61 -11.99
C ARG A 165 28.05 3.68 -11.64
N LEU A 166 26.93 3.75 -12.40
CA LEU A 166 25.79 2.87 -12.29
C LEU A 166 25.49 2.24 -13.64
N THR A 167 25.26 0.94 -13.67
CA THR A 167 24.86 0.19 -14.86
C THR A 167 23.47 -0.39 -14.63
N PHE A 168 22.55 -0.21 -15.58
CA PHE A 168 21.27 -0.93 -15.60
C PHE A 168 21.37 -2.20 -16.44
N ARG A 169 20.80 -3.29 -15.93
CA ARG A 169 20.59 -4.55 -16.64
C ARG A 169 19.09 -4.89 -16.57
N PHE A 170 18.34 -4.39 -17.51
CA PHE A 170 16.92 -4.72 -17.68
C PHE A 170 16.75 -6.04 -18.40
N ARG A 171 15.61 -6.68 -18.20
CA ARG A 171 15.27 -7.99 -18.76
C ARG A 171 16.24 -9.09 -18.31
N HIS A 172 16.84 -8.94 -17.13
CA HIS A 172 17.70 -9.93 -16.51
C HIS A 172 16.97 -10.51 -15.29
N ARG A 173 16.46 -11.74 -15.43
CA ARG A 173 15.80 -12.45 -14.33
C ARG A 173 16.87 -13.21 -13.54
N VAL A 174 17.01 -12.85 -12.27
CA VAL A 174 17.91 -13.54 -11.35
C VAL A 174 17.27 -14.86 -10.90
N ASP A 175 18.00 -15.96 -11.05
CA ASP A 175 17.55 -17.29 -10.66
C ASP A 175 18.37 -17.86 -9.50
N HIS A 176 19.61 -17.37 -9.30
CA HIS A 176 20.52 -17.82 -8.23
C HIS A 176 21.31 -16.66 -7.63
N LEU A 177 21.64 -16.81 -6.33
CA LEU A 177 22.70 -16.07 -5.66
C LEU A 177 23.94 -16.97 -5.64
N ASP A 178 25.05 -16.50 -6.24
CA ASP A 178 26.28 -17.28 -6.35
C ASP A 178 27.06 -17.19 -5.03
N ILE A 179 27.45 -18.33 -4.48
CA ILE A 179 28.13 -18.43 -3.18
C ILE A 179 29.52 -19.05 -3.36
N THR A 180 30.51 -18.41 -2.78
CA THR A 180 31.89 -18.93 -2.69
C THR A 180 32.33 -18.81 -1.23
N ASP A 181 32.81 -19.92 -0.66
CA ASP A 181 33.32 -19.99 0.73
C ASP A 181 32.33 -19.38 1.76
N GLY A 182 31.05 -19.68 1.61
CA GLY A 182 29.99 -19.19 2.51
C GLY A 182 29.63 -17.70 2.35
N ARG A 183 30.14 -17.04 1.31
CA ARG A 183 29.85 -15.63 0.99
C ARG A 183 29.10 -15.52 -0.33
N VAL A 184 28.13 -14.64 -0.40
CA VAL A 184 27.50 -14.25 -1.66
C VAL A 184 28.48 -13.39 -2.46
N THR A 185 28.81 -13.85 -3.68
CA THR A 185 29.82 -13.26 -4.56
C THR A 185 29.29 -12.82 -5.91
N GLY A 186 27.99 -12.98 -6.15
CA GLY A 186 27.37 -12.61 -7.41
C GLY A 186 25.95 -13.12 -7.56
N ILE A 187 25.48 -13.03 -8.79
CA ILE A 187 24.17 -13.52 -9.22
C ILE A 187 24.29 -14.19 -10.58
N SER A 188 23.40 -15.16 -10.83
CA SER A 188 23.22 -15.76 -12.15
C SER A 188 21.74 -15.94 -12.49
N GLY A 189 21.44 -16.09 -13.76
CA GLY A 189 20.08 -16.23 -14.26
C GLY A 189 20.00 -16.09 -15.77
N VAL A 190 18.83 -15.67 -16.27
CA VAL A 190 18.54 -15.61 -17.71
C VAL A 190 18.20 -14.21 -18.20
N VAL A 191 18.63 -13.90 -19.40
CA VAL A 191 18.22 -12.71 -20.15
C VAL A 191 16.90 -13.01 -20.83
N LEU A 192 15.88 -12.19 -20.55
CA LEU A 192 14.56 -12.31 -21.15
C LEU A 192 14.48 -11.51 -22.46
N ALA A 193 13.66 -11.97 -23.39
CA ALA A 193 13.39 -11.27 -24.64
C ALA A 193 12.91 -9.82 -24.39
N ARG A 194 13.32 -8.90 -25.25
CA ARG A 194 12.80 -7.53 -25.22
C ARG A 194 11.29 -7.55 -25.46
N ASP A 195 10.58 -6.77 -24.67
CA ASP A 195 9.14 -6.68 -24.78
C ASP A 195 8.70 -5.21 -24.59
N PRO A 196 8.06 -4.60 -25.58
CA PRO A 196 7.66 -3.19 -25.56
C PRO A 196 6.34 -2.94 -24.83
N VAL A 197 5.83 -3.89 -24.02
CA VAL A 197 4.59 -3.71 -23.27
C VAL A 197 4.63 -2.46 -22.38
N LEU A 198 3.46 -1.90 -22.14
CA LEU A 198 3.32 -0.73 -21.29
C LEU A 198 3.64 -1.08 -19.83
N ARG A 199 3.97 -0.06 -19.04
CA ARG A 199 4.25 -0.19 -17.61
C ARG A 199 3.15 -0.98 -16.90
N GLY A 200 3.54 -1.98 -16.10
CA GLY A 200 2.65 -2.80 -15.29
C GLY A 200 1.97 -3.95 -16.02
N GLN A 201 1.95 -3.93 -17.34
CA GLN A 201 1.43 -5.07 -18.12
C GLN A 201 2.36 -6.28 -18.01
N PRO A 202 1.80 -7.51 -18.03
CA PRO A 202 2.60 -8.73 -18.08
C PRO A 202 3.53 -8.72 -19.27
N SER A 203 4.83 -8.95 -19.04
CA SER A 203 5.85 -9.00 -20.08
C SER A 203 6.25 -10.44 -20.41
N SER A 204 6.82 -10.66 -21.61
CA SER A 204 7.33 -11.97 -22.06
C SER A 204 8.31 -12.56 -21.05
N ARG A 205 8.25 -13.87 -20.87
CA ARG A 205 9.21 -14.65 -20.08
C ARG A 205 10.10 -15.55 -20.94
N GLU A 206 10.10 -15.30 -22.25
CA GLU A 206 10.97 -16.00 -23.20
C GLU A 206 12.43 -15.75 -22.87
N GLU A 207 13.19 -16.84 -22.72
CA GLU A 207 14.61 -16.83 -22.36
C GLU A 207 15.48 -16.77 -23.61
N GLN A 208 16.45 -15.85 -23.65
CA GLN A 208 17.35 -15.64 -24.78
C GLN A 208 18.78 -16.06 -24.50
N GLY A 209 19.15 -16.32 -23.26
CA GLY A 209 20.49 -16.75 -22.86
C GLY A 209 20.75 -16.55 -21.39
N ASP A 210 21.85 -17.09 -20.93
CA ASP A 210 22.26 -17.02 -19.53
C ASP A 210 23.14 -15.79 -19.27
N PHE A 211 23.17 -15.34 -18.02
CA PHE A 211 24.13 -14.35 -17.54
C PHE A 211 24.71 -14.73 -16.18
N VAL A 212 25.94 -14.27 -15.94
CA VAL A 212 26.61 -14.34 -14.63
C VAL A 212 27.27 -13.00 -14.36
N LEU A 213 26.99 -12.41 -13.20
CA LEU A 213 27.58 -11.14 -12.73
C LEU A 213 28.18 -11.33 -11.35
N SER A 214 29.42 -10.86 -11.16
CA SER A 214 30.13 -10.97 -9.88
C SER A 214 30.09 -9.64 -9.12
N ALA A 215 29.99 -9.71 -7.78
CA ALA A 215 30.07 -8.55 -6.92
C ALA A 215 30.67 -8.87 -5.55
N SER A 216 31.13 -7.83 -4.85
CA SER A 216 31.56 -7.95 -3.46
C SER A 216 30.37 -8.03 -2.49
N ALA A 217 29.19 -7.50 -2.89
CA ALA A 217 27.93 -7.61 -2.16
C ALA A 217 26.71 -7.55 -3.10
N VAL A 218 25.60 -8.17 -2.66
CA VAL A 218 24.31 -8.16 -3.33
C VAL A 218 23.24 -7.59 -2.38
N ILE A 219 22.44 -6.62 -2.87
CA ILE A 219 21.28 -6.08 -2.17
C ILE A 219 20.02 -6.57 -2.87
N VAL A 220 19.19 -7.35 -2.19
CA VAL A 220 17.89 -7.82 -2.70
C VAL A 220 16.82 -6.78 -2.39
N SER A 221 16.10 -6.28 -3.41
CA SER A 221 15.05 -5.26 -3.30
C SER A 221 13.85 -5.52 -4.24
N SER A 222 13.55 -6.78 -4.45
CA SER A 222 12.65 -7.32 -5.49
C SER A 222 11.13 -7.19 -5.20
N GLY A 223 10.71 -6.55 -4.11
CA GLY A 223 9.31 -6.46 -3.70
C GLY A 223 8.81 -7.69 -2.92
N GLY A 224 7.49 -7.77 -2.75
CA GLY A 224 6.85 -8.84 -1.98
C GLY A 224 6.19 -9.92 -2.83
N ILE A 225 5.12 -10.54 -2.28
CA ILE A 225 4.40 -11.67 -2.89
C ILE A 225 3.02 -11.29 -3.46
N GLY A 226 2.62 -10.03 -3.39
CA GLY A 226 1.24 -9.60 -3.65
C GLY A 226 0.68 -9.92 -5.04
N GLY A 227 1.53 -10.09 -6.05
CA GLY A 227 1.16 -10.52 -7.41
C GLY A 227 1.01 -12.05 -7.56
N ASN A 228 1.44 -12.84 -6.58
CA ASN A 228 1.34 -14.29 -6.57
C ASN A 228 0.21 -14.75 -5.63
N GLN A 229 -0.99 -14.88 -6.18
CA GLN A 229 -2.20 -15.23 -5.42
C GLN A 229 -2.12 -16.60 -4.74
N GLU A 230 -1.41 -17.57 -5.32
CA GLU A 230 -1.20 -18.88 -4.71
C GLU A 230 -0.35 -18.74 -3.44
N LEU A 231 0.76 -17.99 -3.52
CA LEU A 231 1.65 -17.78 -2.39
C LEU A 231 0.97 -16.94 -1.29
N VAL A 232 0.14 -15.96 -1.66
CA VAL A 232 -0.69 -15.19 -0.72
C VAL A 232 -1.63 -16.12 0.05
N ARG A 233 -2.34 -17.03 -0.63
CA ARG A 233 -3.26 -17.97 0.00
C ARG A 233 -2.55 -19.01 0.87
N ARG A 234 -1.37 -19.47 0.46
CA ARG A 234 -0.53 -20.39 1.24
C ARG A 234 -0.10 -19.78 2.58
N ASN A 235 0.19 -18.49 2.57
CA ASN A 235 0.66 -17.74 3.76
C ASN A 235 -0.49 -17.08 4.54
N TRP A 236 -1.75 -17.30 4.16
CA TRP A 236 -2.90 -16.66 4.80
C TRP A 236 -3.05 -17.12 6.26
N PRO A 237 -3.15 -16.20 7.24
CA PRO A 237 -3.23 -16.54 8.67
C PRO A 237 -4.65 -16.96 9.07
N LEU A 238 -5.00 -18.23 8.83
CA LEU A 238 -6.34 -18.81 9.05
C LEU A 238 -6.87 -18.58 10.48
N GLU A 239 -6.01 -18.75 11.49
CA GLU A 239 -6.40 -18.57 12.90
C GLU A 239 -6.73 -17.11 13.24
N ARG A 240 -6.04 -16.17 12.59
CA ARG A 240 -6.19 -14.75 12.87
C ARG A 240 -7.31 -14.09 12.06
N LEU A 241 -7.48 -14.47 10.81
CA LEU A 241 -8.35 -13.78 9.86
C LEU A 241 -9.50 -14.65 9.31
N GLY A 242 -9.62 -15.89 9.78
CA GLY A 242 -10.56 -16.85 9.19
C GLY A 242 -10.13 -17.32 7.79
N LYS A 243 -11.05 -17.87 7.02
CA LYS A 243 -10.76 -18.37 5.67
C LYS A 243 -10.55 -17.21 4.67
N PRO A 244 -9.57 -17.31 3.75
CA PRO A 244 -9.44 -16.33 2.69
C PRO A 244 -10.70 -16.36 1.80
N PRO A 245 -11.17 -15.21 1.31
CA PRO A 245 -12.29 -15.18 0.38
C PRO A 245 -11.95 -15.91 -0.92
N ALA A 246 -12.97 -16.51 -1.57
CA ALA A 246 -12.78 -17.19 -2.84
C ALA A 246 -12.21 -16.25 -3.91
N THR A 247 -12.72 -15.01 -3.96
CA THR A 247 -12.27 -13.98 -4.89
C THR A 247 -11.51 -12.89 -4.12
N MET A 248 -10.29 -12.60 -4.55
CA MET A 248 -9.51 -11.44 -4.13
C MET A 248 -9.06 -10.67 -5.37
N VAL A 249 -9.02 -9.34 -5.28
CA VAL A 249 -8.45 -8.50 -6.33
C VAL A 249 -7.01 -8.13 -5.99
N CYS A 250 -6.19 -7.86 -7.02
CA CYS A 250 -4.76 -7.64 -6.90
C CYS A 250 -4.38 -6.17 -7.09
N GLY A 251 -3.76 -5.58 -6.09
CA GLY A 251 -3.34 -4.18 -6.10
C GLY A 251 -1.91 -3.94 -6.59
N VAL A 252 -1.24 -4.94 -7.17
CA VAL A 252 0.14 -4.86 -7.66
C VAL A 252 0.33 -5.65 -8.96
N PRO A 253 1.30 -5.27 -9.82
CA PRO A 253 1.59 -6.02 -11.05
C PRO A 253 2.04 -7.46 -10.78
N ALA A 254 1.82 -8.34 -11.76
CA ALA A 254 2.11 -9.78 -11.68
C ALA A 254 3.58 -10.12 -11.38
N HIS A 255 4.53 -9.23 -11.73
CA HIS A 255 5.95 -9.42 -11.46
C HIS A 255 6.35 -9.22 -9.98
N VAL A 256 5.41 -8.84 -9.11
CA VAL A 256 5.62 -8.83 -7.66
C VAL A 256 5.31 -10.23 -7.12
N ASP A 257 6.15 -11.19 -7.46
CA ASP A 257 5.90 -12.62 -7.43
C ASP A 257 6.56 -13.38 -6.26
N GLY A 258 7.46 -12.73 -5.53
CA GLY A 258 8.15 -13.32 -4.38
C GLY A 258 9.34 -14.22 -4.71
N ARG A 259 9.76 -14.37 -5.98
CA ARG A 259 10.84 -15.27 -6.39
C ARG A 259 12.12 -15.11 -5.57
N MET A 260 12.60 -13.87 -5.42
CA MET A 260 13.85 -13.62 -4.70
C MET A 260 13.79 -13.97 -3.21
N ILE A 261 12.62 -14.07 -2.60
CA ILE A 261 12.48 -14.54 -1.22
C ILE A 261 12.98 -16.00 -1.13
N ALA A 262 12.47 -16.90 -1.99
CA ALA A 262 12.87 -18.29 -2.01
C ALA A 262 14.35 -18.47 -2.43
N ILE A 263 14.83 -17.68 -3.40
CA ILE A 263 16.23 -17.71 -3.84
C ILE A 263 17.15 -17.28 -2.70
N THR A 264 16.76 -16.27 -1.93
CA THR A 264 17.57 -15.80 -0.79
C THR A 264 17.56 -16.81 0.36
N GLU A 265 16.45 -17.52 0.61
CA GLU A 265 16.45 -18.63 1.57
C GLU A 265 17.36 -19.78 1.15
N ALA A 266 17.33 -20.16 -0.12
CA ALA A 266 18.23 -21.19 -0.65
C ALA A 266 19.71 -20.80 -0.50
N ALA A 267 20.01 -19.50 -0.46
CA ALA A 267 21.34 -18.95 -0.19
C ALA A 267 21.68 -18.81 1.31
N GLY A 268 20.86 -19.35 2.22
CA GLY A 268 21.08 -19.35 3.67
C GLY A 268 20.43 -18.20 4.44
N GLY A 269 19.69 -17.32 3.77
CA GLY A 269 18.94 -16.26 4.45
C GLY A 269 17.68 -16.80 5.14
N THR A 270 17.23 -16.13 6.19
CA THR A 270 16.01 -16.48 6.94
C THR A 270 14.85 -15.55 6.59
N VAL A 271 13.64 -16.11 6.48
CA VAL A 271 12.39 -15.39 6.30
C VAL A 271 11.51 -15.56 7.52
N ILE A 272 11.04 -14.45 8.08
CA ILE A 272 10.15 -14.43 9.24
C ILE A 272 8.81 -13.78 8.90
N ASN A 273 7.79 -14.01 9.75
CA ASN A 273 6.48 -13.36 9.65
C ASN A 273 5.79 -13.53 8.27
N ARG A 274 5.93 -14.70 7.62
CA ARG A 274 5.40 -14.97 6.27
C ARG A 274 3.90 -14.76 6.14
N ASP A 275 3.17 -14.96 7.24
CA ASP A 275 1.72 -14.83 7.35
C ASP A 275 1.26 -13.38 7.54
N ARG A 276 2.18 -12.43 7.67
CA ARG A 276 1.84 -11.01 7.82
C ARG A 276 1.76 -10.33 6.47
N MET A 277 0.55 -9.93 6.11
CA MET A 277 0.25 -9.15 4.91
C MET A 277 -0.71 -8.01 5.23
N TRP A 278 -0.70 -6.97 4.41
CA TRP A 278 -1.66 -5.88 4.48
C TRP A 278 -2.63 -6.00 3.31
N HIS A 279 -3.79 -6.54 3.62
CA HIS A 279 -4.94 -6.60 2.72
C HIS A 279 -5.89 -5.46 3.02
N TYR A 280 -6.64 -5.03 2.02
CA TYR A 280 -7.68 -4.03 2.18
C TYR A 280 -9.05 -4.66 1.96
N THR A 281 -10.05 -4.15 2.67
CA THR A 281 -11.44 -4.62 2.58
C THR A 281 -12.28 -3.80 1.60
N GLU A 282 -11.75 -2.68 1.13
CA GLU A 282 -12.41 -1.75 0.22
C GLU A 282 -11.84 -1.82 -1.21
N GLY A 283 -11.63 -3.03 -1.71
CA GLY A 283 -11.19 -3.28 -3.09
C GLY A 283 -12.36 -3.34 -4.07
N VAL A 284 -12.20 -2.75 -5.24
CA VAL A 284 -13.10 -2.90 -6.39
C VAL A 284 -12.32 -3.34 -7.61
N LYS A 285 -12.95 -4.10 -8.51
CA LYS A 285 -12.34 -4.49 -9.77
C LYS A 285 -12.14 -3.27 -10.65
N ASN A 286 -10.95 -3.12 -11.21
CA ASN A 286 -10.69 -2.01 -12.11
C ASN A 286 -11.41 -2.23 -13.46
N HIS A 287 -12.21 -1.26 -13.90
CA HIS A 287 -12.88 -1.29 -15.19
C HIS A 287 -11.93 -1.17 -16.39
N ASP A 288 -10.67 -0.76 -16.13
CA ASP A 288 -9.59 -0.66 -17.13
C ASP A 288 -8.32 -1.33 -16.56
N PRO A 289 -8.29 -2.68 -16.54
CA PRO A 289 -7.25 -3.43 -15.85
C PRO A 289 -5.91 -3.35 -16.59
N ILE A 290 -4.81 -3.13 -15.86
CA ILE A 290 -3.43 -3.09 -16.37
C ILE A 290 -2.76 -4.45 -16.21
N TRP A 291 -3.11 -5.19 -15.15
CA TRP A 291 -2.61 -6.54 -14.86
C TRP A 291 -3.76 -7.47 -14.48
N PRO A 292 -3.55 -8.79 -14.43
CA PRO A 292 -4.58 -9.75 -14.03
C PRO A 292 -5.16 -9.42 -12.65
N ASP A 293 -6.48 -9.56 -12.51
CA ASP A 293 -7.25 -9.29 -11.28
C ASP A 293 -7.02 -7.88 -10.70
N HIS A 294 -6.68 -6.91 -11.54
CA HIS A 294 -6.36 -5.55 -11.11
C HIS A 294 -7.49 -4.93 -10.30
N GLY A 295 -7.21 -4.68 -9.03
CA GLY A 295 -8.11 -4.04 -8.08
C GLY A 295 -7.65 -2.65 -7.67
N ILE A 296 -8.61 -1.77 -7.47
CA ILE A 296 -8.42 -0.42 -6.93
C ILE A 296 -8.95 -0.35 -5.50
N ARG A 297 -8.14 0.17 -4.57
CA ARG A 297 -8.61 0.45 -3.22
C ARG A 297 -9.39 1.76 -3.20
N ILE A 298 -10.55 1.75 -2.58
CA ILE A 298 -11.23 2.96 -2.13
C ILE A 298 -10.66 3.35 -0.77
N LEU A 299 -10.28 4.64 -0.61
CA LEU A 299 -9.99 5.23 0.69
C LEU A 299 -11.25 6.01 1.10
N PRO A 300 -12.18 5.41 1.86
CA PRO A 300 -13.47 6.02 2.12
C PRO A 300 -13.40 7.07 3.25
N GLY A 301 -14.35 7.99 3.24
CA GLY A 301 -14.76 8.71 4.45
C GLY A 301 -15.78 7.88 5.26
N PRO A 302 -16.24 8.37 6.41
CA PRO A 302 -16.98 7.57 7.37
C PRO A 302 -18.48 7.39 7.06
N SER A 303 -19.02 8.00 6.00
CA SER A 303 -20.48 8.18 5.88
C SER A 303 -21.22 7.05 5.15
N SER A 304 -20.54 6.20 4.38
CA SER A 304 -21.15 5.08 3.67
C SER A 304 -21.76 4.08 4.66
N PHE A 305 -22.98 3.60 4.39
CA PHE A 305 -23.54 2.46 5.11
C PHE A 305 -22.80 1.20 4.66
N TRP A 306 -22.17 0.49 5.57
CA TRP A 306 -21.39 -0.70 5.27
C TRP A 306 -22.11 -1.94 5.79
N CYS A 307 -22.38 -2.89 4.91
CA CYS A 307 -22.97 -4.16 5.30
C CYS A 307 -22.19 -5.35 4.70
N ASP A 308 -22.37 -6.52 5.31
CA ASP A 308 -21.84 -7.79 4.81
C ASP A 308 -22.59 -8.28 3.55
N ALA A 309 -22.22 -9.45 3.04
CA ALA A 309 -22.82 -10.04 1.86
C ALA A 309 -24.33 -10.36 2.02
N ASP A 310 -24.81 -10.48 3.26
CA ASP A 310 -26.21 -10.78 3.59
C ASP A 310 -27.03 -9.52 3.92
N GLY A 311 -26.42 -8.33 3.82
CA GLY A 311 -27.07 -7.05 4.08
C GLY A 311 -27.10 -6.63 5.55
N ASN A 312 -26.38 -7.31 6.44
CA ASN A 312 -26.29 -6.91 7.84
C ASN A 312 -25.25 -5.79 8.00
N ARG A 313 -25.66 -4.67 8.59
CA ARG A 313 -24.76 -3.56 8.88
C ARG A 313 -23.59 -4.03 9.73
N LEU A 314 -22.38 -3.61 9.37
CA LEU A 314 -21.19 -3.91 10.17
C LEU A 314 -21.26 -3.16 11.51
N ALA A 315 -20.92 -3.87 12.59
CA ALA A 315 -20.90 -3.28 13.92
C ALA A 315 -19.69 -2.36 14.10
N ALA A 316 -19.83 -1.31 14.92
CA ALA A 316 -18.70 -0.51 15.33
C ALA A 316 -17.67 -1.40 16.09
N PRO A 317 -16.36 -1.15 15.92
CA PRO A 317 -15.71 -0.04 15.24
C PRO A 317 -15.39 -0.28 13.74
N THR A 318 -15.93 -1.33 13.12
CA THR A 318 -15.71 -1.67 11.72
C THR A 318 -16.48 -0.70 10.79
N MET A 319 -16.06 0.54 10.79
CA MET A 319 -16.63 1.62 10.00
C MET A 319 -15.72 1.99 8.82
N PRO A 320 -16.28 2.56 7.71
CA PRO A 320 -15.47 2.95 6.56
C PRO A 320 -14.28 3.84 6.93
N GLY A 321 -13.06 3.43 6.53
CA GLY A 321 -11.83 4.17 6.78
C GLY A 321 -11.28 4.10 8.21
N PHE A 322 -11.70 3.12 9.01
CA PHE A 322 -11.24 2.97 10.41
C PHE A 322 -10.31 1.78 10.60
N ASP A 323 -10.82 0.57 10.58
CA ASP A 323 -10.06 -0.62 10.97
C ASP A 323 -10.11 -1.69 9.87
N THR A 324 -9.16 -1.62 8.94
CA THR A 324 -9.04 -2.61 7.86
C THR A 324 -8.84 -4.02 8.43
N LEU A 325 -7.94 -4.20 9.40
CA LEU A 325 -7.63 -5.52 9.93
C LEU A 325 -8.80 -6.13 10.73
N GLY A 326 -9.47 -5.32 11.55
CA GLY A 326 -10.66 -5.74 12.29
C GLY A 326 -11.84 -6.08 11.38
N THR A 327 -12.04 -5.28 10.34
CA THR A 327 -13.06 -5.55 9.33
C THR A 327 -12.75 -6.83 8.54
N LEU A 328 -11.49 -7.02 8.13
CA LEU A 328 -11.06 -8.22 7.42
C LEU A 328 -11.31 -9.49 8.25
N LYS A 329 -10.95 -9.45 9.55
CA LYS A 329 -11.21 -10.55 10.48
C LYS A 329 -12.70 -10.87 10.57
N MET A 330 -13.54 -9.85 10.81
CA MET A 330 -14.98 -10.04 10.95
C MET A 330 -15.61 -10.61 9.68
N LEU A 331 -15.22 -10.14 8.50
CA LEU A 331 -15.71 -10.68 7.22
C LEU A 331 -15.23 -12.12 7.00
N GLY A 332 -14.00 -12.44 7.37
CA GLY A 332 -13.43 -13.78 7.28
C GLY A 332 -14.12 -14.78 8.22
N GLU A 333 -14.42 -14.39 9.47
CA GLU A 333 -15.15 -15.19 10.45
C GLU A 333 -16.60 -15.48 10.00
N ARG A 334 -17.24 -14.51 9.33
CA ARG A 334 -18.59 -14.70 8.76
C ARG A 334 -18.59 -15.51 7.46
N GLY A 335 -17.43 -15.77 6.87
CA GLY A 335 -17.31 -16.41 5.57
C GLY A 335 -17.84 -15.55 4.42
N SER A 336 -17.94 -14.24 4.63
CA SER A 336 -18.41 -13.27 3.62
C SER A 336 -17.37 -13.14 2.52
N GLY A 337 -17.73 -13.49 1.29
CA GLY A 337 -16.84 -13.39 0.13
C GLY A 337 -16.64 -11.93 -0.34
N HIS A 338 -17.54 -11.04 0.05
CA HIS A 338 -17.57 -9.62 -0.28
C HIS A 338 -18.41 -8.85 0.75
N SER A 339 -18.41 -7.52 0.64
CA SER A 339 -19.27 -6.64 1.42
C SER A 339 -19.80 -5.51 0.53
N TRP A 340 -20.67 -4.65 1.07
CA TRP A 340 -21.32 -3.59 0.31
C TRP A 340 -21.23 -2.25 1.00
N PHE A 341 -20.85 -1.21 0.23
CA PHE A 341 -21.23 0.16 0.59
C PHE A 341 -22.57 0.52 -0.06
N ILE A 342 -23.46 1.17 0.73
CA ILE A 342 -24.63 1.88 0.22
C ILE A 342 -24.46 3.34 0.60
N LEU A 343 -24.54 4.24 -0.39
CA LEU A 343 -24.26 5.65 -0.22
C LEU A 343 -24.99 6.52 -1.25
N THR A 344 -24.93 7.83 -1.05
CA THR A 344 -25.50 8.81 -1.98
C THR A 344 -24.44 9.41 -2.91
N LYS A 345 -24.86 10.04 -4.01
CA LYS A 345 -23.98 10.84 -4.87
C LYS A 345 -23.23 11.92 -4.06
N ALA A 346 -23.87 12.52 -3.06
CA ALA A 346 -23.23 13.52 -2.20
C ALA A 346 -22.07 12.93 -1.37
N ILE A 347 -22.18 11.68 -0.93
CA ILE A 347 -21.12 10.98 -0.19
C ILE A 347 -20.00 10.59 -1.14
N ILE A 348 -20.27 9.90 -2.24
CA ILE A 348 -19.22 9.40 -3.14
C ILE A 348 -18.35 10.53 -3.69
N LYS A 349 -18.99 11.64 -4.07
CA LYS A 349 -18.29 12.85 -4.54
C LYS A 349 -17.26 13.36 -3.53
N LYS A 350 -17.59 13.31 -2.23
CA LYS A 350 -16.78 13.93 -1.17
C LYS A 350 -15.81 12.96 -0.50
N GLU A 351 -16.21 11.71 -0.38
CA GLU A 351 -15.53 10.75 0.49
C GLU A 351 -14.76 9.68 -0.25
N PHE A 352 -15.00 9.48 -1.55
CA PHE A 352 -14.21 8.52 -2.32
C PHE A 352 -12.93 9.16 -2.83
N ALA A 353 -11.79 8.67 -2.29
CA ALA A 353 -10.50 8.80 -2.92
C ALA A 353 -10.08 7.41 -3.39
N LEU A 354 -9.73 7.29 -4.66
CA LEU A 354 -9.22 6.05 -5.24
C LEU A 354 -7.72 5.99 -5.05
N SER A 355 -7.19 4.83 -4.63
CA SER A 355 -5.74 4.63 -4.60
C SER A 355 -5.23 4.39 -6.02
N GLY A 356 -3.97 4.77 -6.23
CA GLY A 356 -3.35 4.61 -7.55
C GLY A 356 -3.03 5.95 -8.20
N SER A 357 -1.84 6.03 -8.80
CA SER A 357 -1.43 7.22 -9.53
C SER A 357 -2.27 7.43 -10.79
N GLU A 358 -2.70 6.36 -11.43
CA GLU A 358 -3.56 6.33 -12.61
C GLU A 358 -4.98 6.82 -12.30
N GLN A 359 -5.43 6.65 -11.07
CA GLN A 359 -6.75 7.10 -10.61
C GLN A 359 -6.77 8.55 -10.11
N ASN A 360 -5.62 9.23 -10.14
CA ASN A 360 -5.48 10.62 -9.67
C ASN A 360 -4.71 11.47 -10.69
N PRO A 361 -5.22 11.59 -11.94
CA PRO A 361 -4.51 12.27 -13.03
C PRO A 361 -4.21 13.74 -12.73
N ASP A 362 -5.04 14.40 -11.94
CA ASP A 362 -4.85 15.78 -11.47
C ASP A 362 -3.64 15.94 -10.54
N LEU A 363 -3.52 15.06 -9.54
CA LEU A 363 -2.39 15.05 -8.60
C LEU A 363 -1.12 14.52 -9.28
N THR A 364 -1.24 13.44 -10.05
CA THR A 364 -0.14 12.78 -10.75
C THR A 364 0.45 13.67 -11.83
N GLY A 365 -0.39 14.30 -12.64
CA GLY A 365 -0.01 15.24 -13.69
C GLY A 365 0.30 16.64 -13.18
N LYS A 366 0.12 16.90 -11.88
CA LYS A 366 0.29 18.22 -11.26
C LYS A 366 -0.59 19.29 -11.91
N ASP A 367 -1.78 18.90 -12.38
CA ASP A 367 -2.71 19.77 -13.09
C ASP A 367 -3.67 20.48 -12.12
N VAL A 368 -3.36 21.73 -11.81
CA VAL A 368 -4.16 22.56 -10.91
C VAL A 368 -5.56 22.83 -11.46
N ARG A 369 -5.72 22.92 -12.79
CA ARG A 369 -7.05 23.16 -13.41
C ARG A 369 -7.94 21.94 -13.23
N LEU A 370 -7.39 20.76 -13.44
CA LEU A 370 -8.10 19.51 -13.21
C LEU A 370 -8.41 19.31 -11.71
N LEU A 371 -7.47 19.66 -10.83
CA LEU A 371 -7.68 19.62 -9.38
C LEU A 371 -8.85 20.52 -8.93
N LEU A 372 -8.99 21.72 -9.50
CA LEU A 372 -10.09 22.62 -9.19
C LEU A 372 -11.46 22.05 -9.59
N LYS A 373 -11.53 21.15 -10.56
CA LYS A 373 -12.79 20.45 -10.92
C LYS A 373 -13.33 19.59 -9.76
N ARG A 374 -12.48 19.15 -8.82
CA ARG A 374 -12.96 18.45 -7.60
C ARG A 374 -13.87 19.30 -6.71
N LEU A 375 -13.85 20.63 -6.88
CA LEU A 375 -14.76 21.56 -6.19
C LEU A 375 -16.13 21.67 -6.89
N GLY A 376 -16.27 21.11 -8.09
CA GLY A 376 -17.50 21.12 -8.88
C GLY A 376 -18.68 20.38 -8.24
N LYS A 377 -19.77 20.20 -8.97
CA LYS A 377 -20.97 19.48 -8.51
C LYS A 377 -20.88 17.96 -8.69
N GLU A 378 -20.07 17.50 -9.64
CA GLU A 378 -19.93 16.09 -10.01
C GLU A 378 -18.79 15.41 -9.24
N PRO A 379 -18.81 14.06 -9.09
CA PRO A 379 -17.67 13.29 -8.61
C PRO A 379 -16.42 13.53 -9.48
N PRO A 380 -15.20 13.32 -8.94
CA PRO A 380 -13.99 13.32 -9.76
C PRO A 380 -14.10 12.34 -10.94
N GLY A 381 -13.54 12.70 -12.10
CA GLY A 381 -13.67 11.91 -13.33
C GLY A 381 -13.41 10.41 -13.19
N PRO A 382 -12.32 9.96 -12.54
CA PRO A 382 -12.10 8.53 -12.28
C PRO A 382 -13.20 7.87 -11.44
N VAL A 383 -13.75 8.55 -10.43
CA VAL A 383 -14.87 8.03 -9.63
C VAL A 383 -16.13 7.92 -10.49
N GLN A 384 -16.40 8.93 -11.32
CA GLN A 384 -17.52 8.89 -12.25
C GLN A 384 -17.38 7.73 -13.23
N ALA A 385 -16.19 7.48 -13.77
CA ALA A 385 -15.91 6.35 -14.66
C ALA A 385 -16.23 4.99 -13.98
N PHE A 386 -15.93 4.84 -12.70
CA PHE A 386 -16.32 3.65 -11.94
C PHE A 386 -17.83 3.53 -11.78
N MET A 387 -18.56 4.63 -11.53
CA MET A 387 -20.02 4.63 -11.44
C MET A 387 -20.68 4.22 -12.77
N GLU A 388 -20.07 4.56 -13.90
CA GLU A 388 -20.61 4.30 -15.25
C GLU A 388 -20.20 2.94 -15.81
N ARG A 389 -19.00 2.47 -15.52
CA ARG A 389 -18.36 1.30 -16.17
C ARG A 389 -17.90 0.20 -15.22
N GLY A 390 -17.83 0.49 -13.92
CA GLY A 390 -17.37 -0.47 -12.93
C GLY A 390 -18.40 -1.56 -12.68
N GLU A 391 -18.03 -2.83 -12.87
CA GLU A 391 -18.93 -3.98 -12.64
C GLU A 391 -19.36 -4.13 -11.18
N ASP A 392 -18.65 -3.51 -10.26
CA ASP A 392 -18.96 -3.52 -8.82
C ASP A 392 -19.87 -2.37 -8.38
N PHE A 393 -20.34 -1.53 -9.32
CA PHE A 393 -21.16 -0.35 -9.02
C PHE A 393 -22.57 -0.49 -9.58
N ALA A 394 -23.56 -0.15 -8.74
CA ALA A 394 -24.95 0.03 -9.17
C ALA A 394 -25.42 1.43 -8.76
N VAL A 395 -26.06 2.15 -9.68
CA VAL A 395 -26.61 3.51 -9.46
C VAL A 395 -28.09 3.48 -9.74
N ARG A 396 -28.93 3.81 -8.74
CA ARG A 396 -30.40 3.77 -8.84
C ARG A 396 -31.01 4.92 -8.04
N ASP A 397 -32.23 5.28 -8.40
CA ASP A 397 -32.95 6.38 -7.74
C ASP A 397 -33.65 5.93 -6.45
N THR A 398 -34.05 4.66 -6.35
CA THR A 398 -34.75 4.10 -5.20
C THR A 398 -33.96 2.98 -4.53
N LEU A 399 -34.25 2.74 -3.25
CA LEU A 399 -33.60 1.64 -2.51
C LEU A 399 -34.04 0.27 -3.02
N GLU A 400 -35.28 0.14 -3.47
CA GLU A 400 -35.84 -1.07 -4.05
C GLU A 400 -35.07 -1.49 -5.31
N GLU A 401 -34.92 -0.56 -6.25
CA GLU A 401 -34.16 -0.78 -7.47
C GLU A 401 -32.68 -1.08 -7.17
N LEU A 402 -32.12 -0.41 -6.15
CA LEU A 402 -30.74 -0.62 -5.77
C LEU A 402 -30.51 -2.03 -5.22
N VAL A 403 -31.34 -2.49 -4.27
CA VAL A 403 -31.23 -3.85 -3.70
C VAL A 403 -31.50 -4.92 -4.74
N ALA A 404 -32.44 -4.71 -5.66
CA ALA A 404 -32.67 -5.61 -6.80
C ALA A 404 -31.41 -5.70 -7.69
N ALA A 405 -30.75 -4.57 -7.97
CA ALA A 405 -29.49 -4.55 -8.73
C ALA A 405 -28.35 -5.27 -7.97
N MET A 406 -28.22 -5.08 -6.65
CA MET A 406 -27.25 -5.77 -5.81
C MET A 406 -27.45 -7.29 -5.85
N ASN A 407 -28.68 -7.77 -5.75
CA ASN A 407 -29.03 -9.19 -5.89
C ASN A 407 -28.68 -9.73 -7.28
N THR A 408 -28.95 -8.96 -8.34
CA THR A 408 -28.55 -9.32 -9.70
C THR A 408 -27.03 -9.45 -9.83
N MET A 409 -26.27 -8.52 -9.24
CA MET A 409 -24.80 -8.57 -9.22
C MET A 409 -24.26 -9.78 -8.46
N ASN A 410 -24.95 -10.23 -7.42
CA ASN A 410 -24.61 -11.45 -6.68
C ASN A 410 -24.99 -12.74 -7.44
N GLY A 411 -25.98 -12.69 -8.32
CA GLY A 411 -26.58 -13.85 -8.96
C GLY A 411 -27.52 -14.63 -8.01
N ASP A 412 -28.05 -13.98 -6.96
CA ASP A 412 -28.97 -14.57 -5.98
C ASP A 412 -29.95 -13.51 -5.45
N ASN A 413 -30.81 -13.89 -4.48
CA ASN A 413 -31.81 -13.01 -3.84
C ASN A 413 -31.63 -12.96 -2.32
N ARG A 414 -30.40 -13.03 -1.82
CA ARG A 414 -30.13 -13.08 -0.37
C ARG A 414 -30.35 -11.75 0.33
N LEU A 415 -30.22 -10.63 -0.39
CA LEU A 415 -30.40 -9.30 0.20
C LEU A 415 -31.89 -8.98 0.34
N ASN A 416 -32.34 -8.83 1.59
CA ASN A 416 -33.71 -8.48 1.90
C ASN A 416 -33.86 -6.96 2.00
N ILE A 417 -34.76 -6.39 1.17
CA ILE A 417 -34.99 -4.95 1.08
C ILE A 417 -35.52 -4.36 2.40
N ASP A 418 -36.44 -5.04 3.08
CA ASP A 418 -37.05 -4.55 4.32
C ASP A 418 -36.05 -4.51 5.46
N HIS A 419 -35.15 -5.52 5.51
CA HIS A 419 -34.07 -5.57 6.48
C HIS A 419 -33.06 -4.44 6.28
N ILE A 420 -32.62 -4.22 5.04
CA ILE A 420 -31.68 -3.13 4.71
C ILE A 420 -32.32 -1.77 4.99
N ARG A 421 -33.59 -1.57 4.58
CA ARG A 421 -34.36 -0.36 4.82
C ARG A 421 -34.43 -0.05 6.31
N TYR A 422 -34.84 -1.01 7.12
CA TYR A 422 -34.94 -0.85 8.57
C TYR A 422 -33.66 -0.32 9.21
N GLN A 423 -32.51 -0.87 8.81
CA GLN A 423 -31.20 -0.45 9.32
C GLN A 423 -30.81 0.95 8.84
N ILE A 424 -31.08 1.29 7.58
CA ILE A 424 -30.79 2.62 7.02
C ILE A 424 -31.66 3.67 7.68
N GLU A 425 -32.96 3.41 7.85
CA GLU A 425 -33.89 4.32 8.51
C GLU A 425 -33.52 4.56 9.99
N ALA A 426 -33.06 3.51 10.69
CA ALA A 426 -32.58 3.65 12.06
C ALA A 426 -31.39 4.61 12.12
N ARG A 427 -30.42 4.46 11.19
CA ARG A 427 -29.27 5.38 11.07
C ARG A 427 -29.72 6.80 10.69
N ASP A 428 -30.65 6.93 9.76
CA ASP A 428 -31.12 8.23 9.26
C ASP A 428 -31.85 9.03 10.35
N ARG A 429 -32.60 8.37 11.24
CA ARG A 429 -33.17 9.02 12.44
C ARG A 429 -32.10 9.58 13.36
N GLU A 430 -30.95 8.87 13.53
CA GLU A 430 -29.83 9.33 14.35
C GLU A 430 -29.07 10.51 13.71
N ILE A 431 -29.02 10.60 12.36
CA ILE A 431 -28.43 11.74 11.64
C ILE A 431 -29.18 13.05 11.89
N GLU A 432 -30.50 12.99 12.02
CA GLU A 432 -31.36 14.17 12.27
C GLU A 432 -31.32 14.61 13.73
N ASN A 433 -30.83 13.77 14.61
CA ASN A 433 -30.83 13.96 16.05
C ASN A 433 -29.46 14.49 16.53
N GLY A 434 -29.46 15.64 17.15
CA GLY A 434 -28.22 16.22 17.72
C GLY A 434 -27.62 15.45 18.91
N PHE A 435 -28.34 14.47 19.45
CA PHE A 435 -27.94 13.62 20.59
C PHE A 435 -27.68 12.17 20.17
N SER A 436 -27.21 11.97 18.96
CA SER A 436 -26.99 10.65 18.38
C SER A 436 -26.18 9.73 19.29
N LYS A 437 -26.65 8.49 19.44
CA LYS A 437 -25.95 7.37 20.10
C LYS A 437 -25.35 6.38 19.10
N ASP A 438 -25.67 6.50 17.80
CA ASP A 438 -25.08 5.68 16.75
C ASP A 438 -23.58 6.02 16.62
N ALA A 439 -22.73 5.01 16.78
CA ALA A 439 -21.27 5.21 16.78
C ALA A 439 -20.75 5.79 15.44
N GLN A 440 -21.29 5.35 14.29
CA GLN A 440 -20.91 5.88 12.99
C GLN A 440 -21.34 7.33 12.84
N VAL A 441 -22.57 7.67 13.24
CA VAL A 441 -23.09 9.05 13.17
C VAL A 441 -22.26 9.98 14.06
N THR A 442 -21.94 9.54 15.29
CA THR A 442 -21.05 10.28 16.20
C THR A 442 -19.67 10.49 15.55
N THR A 443 -19.16 9.47 14.89
CA THR A 443 -17.88 9.54 14.17
C THR A 443 -17.91 10.52 13.00
N ILE A 444 -18.98 10.55 12.20
CA ILE A 444 -19.16 11.51 11.10
C ILE A 444 -19.10 12.94 11.64
N HIS A 445 -19.79 13.24 12.72
CA HIS A 445 -19.75 14.55 13.38
C HIS A 445 -18.36 14.87 13.93
N GLY A 446 -17.71 13.88 14.60
CA GLY A 446 -16.37 14.02 15.16
C GLY A 446 -15.31 14.29 14.09
N ALA A 447 -15.33 13.54 12.98
CA ALA A 447 -14.39 13.71 11.87
C ALA A 447 -14.43 15.13 11.28
N ARG A 448 -15.60 15.74 11.19
CA ARG A 448 -15.77 17.10 10.66
C ARG A 448 -15.19 18.21 11.56
N ARG A 449 -14.79 17.92 12.80
CA ARG A 449 -14.06 18.87 13.65
C ARG A 449 -12.65 19.14 13.13
N TYR A 450 -12.02 18.16 12.48
CA TYR A 450 -10.76 18.37 11.80
C TYR A 450 -11.00 19.08 10.45
N LEU A 451 -10.31 20.20 10.25
CA LEU A 451 -10.48 21.03 9.05
C LEU A 451 -10.19 20.24 7.75
N GLY A 452 -9.15 19.41 7.76
CA GLY A 452 -8.76 18.58 6.61
C GLY A 452 -9.88 17.63 6.19
N ASP A 453 -10.46 16.90 7.14
CA ASP A 453 -11.59 16.00 6.88
C ASP A 453 -12.83 16.76 6.41
N ARG A 454 -13.14 17.86 7.04
CA ARG A 454 -14.29 18.70 6.65
C ARG A 454 -14.15 19.24 5.23
N LEU A 455 -12.94 19.60 4.81
CA LEU A 455 -12.68 20.12 3.46
C LEU A 455 -12.65 19.02 2.41
N MET A 456 -12.02 17.86 2.70
CA MET A 456 -11.61 16.91 1.68
C MET A 456 -12.23 15.50 1.81
N ARG A 457 -12.67 15.08 3.01
CA ARG A 457 -12.88 13.65 3.28
C ARG A 457 -14.18 13.29 4.00
N THR A 458 -14.99 14.24 4.44
CA THR A 458 -16.22 13.93 5.16
C THR A 458 -17.36 14.80 4.65
N ALA A 459 -18.38 14.18 4.10
CA ALA A 459 -19.58 14.84 3.61
C ALA A 459 -20.35 15.56 4.75
N LYS A 460 -21.15 16.56 4.41
CA LYS A 460 -22.10 17.12 5.36
C LYS A 460 -23.09 16.01 5.74
N PRO A 461 -23.31 15.76 7.05
CA PRO A 461 -24.26 14.73 7.48
C PRO A 461 -25.63 14.91 6.85
N HIS A 462 -26.21 13.84 6.32
CA HIS A 462 -27.54 13.82 5.71
C HIS A 462 -28.09 12.39 5.73
N ARG A 463 -29.39 12.27 5.57
CA ARG A 463 -30.08 10.97 5.43
C ARG A 463 -29.67 10.30 4.12
N LEU A 464 -29.44 8.99 4.17
CA LEU A 464 -29.19 8.21 2.95
C LEU A 464 -30.42 8.18 2.04
N LEU A 465 -31.60 8.11 2.62
CA LEU A 465 -32.88 8.11 1.87
C LEU A 465 -33.41 9.51 1.54
N ASP A 466 -32.56 10.56 1.62
CA ASP A 466 -32.90 11.89 1.11
C ASP A 466 -32.73 11.94 -0.41
N PRO A 467 -33.84 12.02 -1.19
CA PRO A 467 -33.76 12.00 -2.66
C PRO A 467 -32.98 13.20 -3.24
N THR A 468 -32.88 14.30 -2.47
CA THR A 468 -32.09 15.47 -2.91
C THR A 468 -30.58 15.24 -2.88
N LYS A 469 -30.09 14.13 -2.28
CA LYS A 469 -28.69 13.73 -2.16
C LYS A 469 -28.32 12.58 -3.10
N GLY A 470 -29.35 12.00 -3.76
CA GLY A 470 -29.20 10.87 -4.68
C GLY A 470 -28.53 11.22 -6.01
N PRO A 471 -28.45 10.24 -6.92
CA PRO A 471 -28.96 8.87 -6.76
C PRO A 471 -28.27 8.09 -5.64
N LEU A 472 -28.88 6.94 -5.27
CA LEU A 472 -28.27 5.94 -4.42
C LEU A 472 -27.26 5.12 -5.21
N ILE A 473 -26.21 4.71 -4.53
CA ILE A 473 -25.11 3.93 -5.13
C ILE A 473 -24.81 2.75 -4.23
N ALA A 474 -24.75 1.55 -4.80
CA ALA A 474 -24.17 0.38 -4.14
C ALA A 474 -22.79 0.10 -4.75
N VAL A 475 -21.85 -0.26 -3.89
CA VAL A 475 -20.50 -0.68 -4.32
C VAL A 475 -20.18 -2.03 -3.69
N ARG A 476 -19.98 -3.05 -4.53
CA ARG A 476 -19.52 -4.36 -4.08
C ARG A 476 -18.02 -4.31 -3.80
N LEU A 477 -17.64 -4.66 -2.59
CA LEU A 477 -16.27 -4.57 -2.10
C LEU A 477 -15.64 -5.96 -1.97
N HIS A 478 -14.45 -6.10 -2.49
CA HIS A 478 -13.63 -7.30 -2.42
C HIS A 478 -12.42 -7.08 -1.52
N VAL A 479 -11.86 -8.18 -1.00
CA VAL A 479 -10.54 -8.12 -0.37
C VAL A 479 -9.50 -7.88 -1.47
N LEU A 480 -8.72 -6.82 -1.28
CA LEU A 480 -7.62 -6.46 -2.18
C LEU A 480 -6.29 -6.80 -1.51
N THR A 481 -5.54 -7.71 -2.12
CA THR A 481 -4.18 -8.04 -1.67
C THR A 481 -3.17 -7.05 -2.24
N ARG A 482 -2.22 -6.60 -1.41
CA ARG A 482 -1.27 -5.58 -1.88
C ARG A 482 0.11 -5.66 -1.27
N LYS A 483 0.25 -5.74 0.05
CA LYS A 483 1.55 -5.57 0.73
C LYS A 483 1.95 -6.79 1.54
N THR A 484 3.19 -7.20 1.37
CA THR A 484 3.84 -8.19 2.22
C THR A 484 4.44 -7.44 3.42
N LEU A 485 4.08 -7.84 4.64
CA LEU A 485 4.59 -7.22 5.86
C LEU A 485 5.73 -8.01 6.48
N GLY A 486 5.75 -9.35 6.34
CA GLY A 486 6.89 -10.20 6.66
C GLY A 486 7.94 -10.21 5.56
N GLY A 487 9.01 -10.95 5.72
CA GLY A 487 10.05 -11.07 4.68
C GLY A 487 11.40 -11.49 5.22
N LEU A 488 12.45 -11.20 4.46
CA LEU A 488 13.83 -11.51 4.80
C LEU A 488 14.22 -10.85 6.13
N HIS A 489 14.72 -11.64 7.05
CA HIS A 489 15.18 -11.19 8.36
C HIS A 489 16.46 -10.38 8.21
N THR A 490 16.49 -9.14 8.67
CA THR A 490 17.65 -8.26 8.56
C THR A 490 17.96 -7.54 9.86
N ASP A 491 19.24 -7.29 10.12
CA ASP A 491 19.68 -6.39 11.18
C ASP A 491 19.52 -4.89 10.79
N LEU A 492 19.96 -3.99 11.65
CA LEU A 492 19.85 -2.53 11.39
C LEU A 492 20.81 -2.00 10.33
N GLU A 493 21.76 -2.78 9.87
CA GLU A 493 22.62 -2.51 8.71
C GLU A 493 22.06 -3.11 7.41
N ALA A 494 20.82 -3.63 7.46
CA ALA A 494 20.16 -4.30 6.35
C ALA A 494 20.85 -5.61 5.86
N ARG A 495 21.75 -6.19 6.66
CA ARG A 495 22.38 -7.49 6.37
C ARG A 495 21.36 -8.59 6.59
N VAL A 496 21.23 -9.50 5.63
CA VAL A 496 20.35 -10.67 5.77
C VAL A 496 20.95 -11.63 6.80
N LEU A 497 20.10 -12.13 7.69
CA LEU A 497 20.49 -13.05 8.78
C LEU A 497 20.19 -14.50 8.40
N ASP A 498 21.08 -15.41 8.83
CA ASP A 498 20.87 -16.85 8.77
C ASP A 498 19.97 -17.36 9.91
N ALA A 499 19.74 -18.65 9.98
CA ALA A 499 18.90 -19.27 11.02
C ALA A 499 19.51 -19.16 12.45
N ALA A 500 20.82 -18.93 12.57
CA ALA A 500 21.50 -18.70 13.83
C ALA A 500 21.50 -17.22 14.26
N GLY A 501 20.96 -16.32 13.38
CA GLY A 501 20.94 -14.89 13.61
C GLY A 501 22.24 -14.16 13.23
N ASN A 502 23.15 -14.81 12.53
CA ASN A 502 24.38 -14.19 12.04
C ASN A 502 24.15 -13.60 10.65
N PRO A 503 24.83 -12.49 10.31
CA PRO A 503 24.79 -11.95 8.96
C PRO A 503 25.35 -12.94 7.91
N VAL A 504 24.58 -13.18 6.83
CA VAL A 504 25.08 -13.90 5.65
C VAL A 504 26.08 -12.99 4.93
N PRO A 505 27.37 -13.36 4.81
CA PRO A 505 28.38 -12.48 4.26
C PRO A 505 28.07 -12.07 2.81
N GLY A 506 28.15 -10.76 2.52
CA GLY A 506 27.90 -10.21 1.19
C GLY A 506 26.43 -10.09 0.80
N LEU A 507 25.47 -10.38 1.70
CA LEU A 507 24.04 -10.37 1.39
C LEU A 507 23.25 -9.34 2.21
N TYR A 508 22.51 -8.47 1.53
CA TYR A 508 21.69 -7.42 2.10
C TYR A 508 20.28 -7.46 1.52
N ALA A 509 19.30 -6.90 2.23
CA ALA A 509 17.94 -6.78 1.69
C ALA A 509 17.26 -5.46 2.13
N ALA A 510 16.44 -4.88 1.25
CA ALA A 510 15.74 -3.63 1.50
C ALA A 510 14.36 -3.60 0.82
N GLY A 511 13.45 -2.80 1.36
CA GLY A 511 12.09 -2.66 0.86
C GLY A 511 11.19 -3.81 1.29
N GLU A 512 10.14 -4.04 0.51
CA GLU A 512 9.08 -4.97 0.87
C GLU A 512 9.55 -6.44 1.00
N VAL A 513 10.59 -6.83 0.27
CA VAL A 513 11.20 -8.18 0.37
C VAL A 513 11.73 -8.48 1.79
N ALA A 514 12.10 -7.45 2.55
CA ALA A 514 12.54 -7.52 3.94
C ALA A 514 11.46 -7.03 4.92
N GLY A 515 10.18 -7.08 4.56
CA GLY A 515 9.10 -6.53 5.38
C GLY A 515 9.29 -5.03 5.72
N PHE A 516 9.91 -4.29 4.79
CA PHE A 516 10.34 -2.89 4.92
C PHE A 516 11.48 -2.66 5.91
N GLY A 517 11.98 -3.71 6.56
CA GLY A 517 13.08 -3.76 7.50
C GLY A 517 12.85 -4.80 8.60
N GLY A 518 13.91 -5.56 8.91
CA GLY A 518 13.91 -6.54 10.00
C GLY A 518 13.08 -7.80 9.77
N GLY A 519 12.47 -7.97 8.60
CA GLY A 519 11.49 -9.01 8.34
C GLY A 519 10.08 -8.66 8.85
N GLY A 520 9.77 -7.34 9.05
CA GLY A 520 8.40 -6.96 9.38
C GLY A 520 8.22 -5.80 10.36
N MET A 521 8.80 -4.63 10.09
CA MET A 521 8.75 -3.48 10.99
C MET A 521 7.32 -2.95 11.29
N HIS A 522 6.33 -3.35 10.52
CA HIS A 522 4.94 -2.95 10.72
C HIS A 522 4.15 -3.89 11.65
N GLY A 523 4.70 -5.07 11.97
CA GLY A 523 3.92 -6.09 12.65
C GLY A 523 2.74 -6.55 11.81
N TYR A 524 1.55 -6.66 12.42
CA TYR A 524 0.31 -7.03 11.72
C TYR A 524 -0.47 -5.84 11.17
N ASN A 525 -0.31 -4.65 11.77
CA ASN A 525 -1.16 -3.50 11.51
C ASN A 525 -0.33 -2.25 11.19
N ALA A 526 -0.16 -1.98 9.91
CA ALA A 526 0.64 -0.86 9.44
C ALA A 526 -0.08 0.49 9.63
N LEU A 527 0.65 1.50 10.05
CA LEU A 527 0.21 2.89 9.94
C LEU A 527 0.39 3.36 8.48
N GLU A 528 -0.63 3.94 7.91
CA GLU A 528 -0.62 4.32 6.49
C GLU A 528 0.38 5.42 6.16
N GLY A 529 0.94 5.37 4.94
CA GLY A 529 2.02 6.26 4.49
C GLY A 529 3.43 5.75 4.85
N THR A 530 3.52 4.59 5.50
CA THR A 530 4.78 4.02 5.98
C THR A 530 5.44 3.08 4.96
N PHE A 531 4.71 2.55 3.99
CA PHE A 531 5.26 1.61 3.00
C PHE A 531 6.30 2.24 2.07
N LEU A 532 5.94 3.35 1.41
CA LEU A 532 6.91 4.11 0.60
C LEU A 532 8.04 4.63 1.47
N GLY A 533 7.71 5.10 2.67
CA GLY A 533 8.68 5.54 3.66
C GLY A 533 9.65 4.44 4.06
N GLY A 534 9.16 3.22 4.25
CA GLY A 534 9.96 2.03 4.57
C GLY A 534 10.90 1.64 3.43
N CYS A 535 10.43 1.70 2.17
CA CYS A 535 11.29 1.50 1.00
C CYS A 535 12.41 2.55 0.92
N LEU A 536 12.07 3.82 1.16
CA LEU A 536 13.06 4.91 1.19
C LEU A 536 14.09 4.71 2.29
N PHE A 537 13.64 4.36 3.50
CA PHE A 537 14.49 4.20 4.66
C PHE A 537 15.40 2.99 4.56
N SER A 538 14.83 1.80 4.33
CA SER A 538 15.62 0.56 4.24
C SER A 538 16.56 0.55 3.04
N GLY A 539 16.13 1.11 1.88
CA GLY A 539 17.01 1.29 0.73
C GLY A 539 18.20 2.19 1.05
N ARG A 540 17.95 3.30 1.77
CA ARG A 540 19.01 4.22 2.20
C ARG A 540 19.97 3.57 3.20
N VAL A 541 19.44 2.82 4.15
CA VAL A 541 20.26 2.05 5.10
C VAL A 541 21.14 1.05 4.34
N ALA A 542 20.54 0.22 3.48
CA ALA A 542 21.30 -0.80 2.74
C ALA A 542 22.41 -0.18 1.87
N GLY A 543 22.12 0.89 1.12
CA GLY A 543 23.13 1.55 0.29
C GLY A 543 24.25 2.21 1.10
N ARG A 544 23.96 2.66 2.33
CA ARG A 544 24.96 3.25 3.23
C ARG A 544 25.78 2.25 4.01
N SER A 545 25.21 1.09 4.31
CA SER A 545 25.86 0.06 5.13
C SER A 545 26.60 -0.99 4.27
N VAL A 546 26.27 -1.10 2.98
CA VAL A 546 26.90 -2.10 2.12
C VAL A 546 28.41 -1.88 2.07
N LEU A 547 29.19 -2.97 2.32
CA LEU A 547 30.66 -2.94 2.36
C LEU A 547 31.25 -1.91 3.36
N ALA A 548 30.52 -1.58 4.44
CA ALA A 548 31.01 -0.71 5.50
C ALA A 548 31.98 -1.45 6.44
#